data_791eab80cd212e20d91aacb65db26cc1
#
_entry.id   791eab80cd212e20d91aacb65db26cc1
#
_cell.length_a   1.000
_cell.length_b   1.000
_cell.length_c   1.000
_cell.angle_alpha   90.00
_cell.angle_beta   90.00
_cell.angle_gamma   90.00
#
_symmetry.space_group_name_H-M   'P 1'
#
loop_
_entity.id
_entity.type
_entity.pdbx_description
1 polymer ?
#
loop_
_entity_poly.entity_id
_entity_poly.type
_entity_poly.pdbx_seq_one_letter_code
_entity_poly.pdbx_strand_id
1 'polypeptide(L)'
;MLVSSICNKVFKIAIDDYHISNSVDGKKTNPFNDSSSLEKIIYNKCWIDTVQWHLEDIIRKPNIEPSEALKIKRRIDSSNQDRTDMVEELDDYFFKKYSSENSKQESILNTETPAWAIDRLSILSLKIFHMKEEAERDTASIDHRKKCSIKLSILMEQKSNLSMAIDLSLIDI
;
A
#
# COMPACT_ATOMS: atom_id res chain seq x y z
N MET A 1 -20.05 -1.39 4.87
CA MET A 1 -18.72 -1.87 5.33
C MET A 1 -17.78 -0.69 5.23
N LEU A 2 -16.95 -0.45 6.24
CA LEU A 2 -15.98 0.66 6.25
C LEU A 2 -14.93 0.48 5.15
N VAL A 3 -14.57 1.56 4.47
CA VAL A 3 -13.60 1.54 3.37
C VAL A 3 -12.23 1.04 3.83
N SER A 4 -11.77 1.48 5.01
CA SER A 4 -10.51 1.03 5.57
C SER A 4 -10.48 -0.49 5.81
N SER A 5 -11.60 -1.09 6.19
CA SER A 5 -11.72 -2.54 6.37
C SER A 5 -11.55 -3.29 5.04
N ILE A 6 -12.16 -2.78 3.95
CA ILE A 6 -11.94 -3.33 2.59
C ILE A 6 -10.47 -3.21 2.22
N CYS A 7 -9.88 -2.02 2.37
CA CYS A 7 -8.46 -1.77 2.08
C CYS A 7 -7.55 -2.75 2.81
N ASN A 8 -7.70 -2.88 4.12
CA ASN A 8 -6.84 -3.74 4.93
C ASN A 8 -6.94 -5.21 4.53
N LYS A 9 -8.15 -5.69 4.17
CA LYS A 9 -8.36 -7.06 3.69
C LYS A 9 -7.68 -7.28 2.34
N VAL A 10 -7.88 -6.36 1.40
CA VAL A 10 -7.35 -6.48 0.03
C VAL A 10 -5.84 -6.33 0.00
N PHE A 11 -5.27 -5.40 0.79
CA PHE A 11 -3.81 -5.26 0.91
C PHE A 11 -3.16 -6.54 1.43
N LYS A 12 -3.76 -7.16 2.46
CA LYS A 12 -3.24 -8.44 2.94
C LYS A 12 -3.22 -9.49 1.82
N ILE A 13 -4.30 -9.63 1.05
CA ILE A 13 -4.37 -10.58 -0.06
C ILE A 13 -3.29 -10.26 -1.11
N ALA A 14 -3.15 -9.01 -1.54
CA ALA A 14 -2.18 -8.63 -2.56
C ALA A 14 -0.73 -8.87 -2.13
N ILE A 15 -0.41 -8.59 -0.86
CA ILE A 15 0.92 -8.83 -0.29
C ILE A 15 1.19 -10.34 -0.20
N ASP A 16 0.24 -11.11 0.33
CA ASP A 16 0.38 -12.56 0.45
C ASP A 16 0.55 -13.22 -0.96
N ASP A 17 -0.27 -12.83 -1.94
CA ASP A 17 -0.19 -13.34 -3.31
C ASP A 17 1.15 -13.04 -3.99
N TYR A 18 1.69 -11.83 -3.79
CA TYR A 18 3.02 -11.48 -4.30
C TYR A 18 4.09 -12.40 -3.73
N HIS A 19 4.06 -12.65 -2.41
CA HIS A 19 5.08 -13.44 -1.73
C HIS A 19 5.01 -14.94 -2.00
N ILE A 20 3.96 -15.43 -2.71
CA ILE A 20 3.95 -16.80 -3.24
C ILE A 20 5.06 -16.99 -4.28
N SER A 21 5.23 -16.05 -5.22
CA SER A 21 6.31 -16.08 -6.22
C SER A 21 7.56 -15.34 -5.76
N ASN A 22 7.39 -14.35 -4.90
CA ASN A 22 8.40 -13.46 -4.34
C ASN A 22 9.37 -12.92 -5.43
N SER A 23 8.79 -12.44 -6.54
CA SER A 23 9.54 -12.00 -7.71
C SER A 23 8.99 -10.70 -8.27
N VAL A 24 9.88 -9.74 -8.54
CA VAL A 24 9.52 -8.47 -9.20
C VAL A 24 9.02 -8.65 -10.65
N ASP A 25 9.25 -9.84 -11.22
CA ASP A 25 8.76 -10.25 -12.53
C ASP A 25 7.60 -11.26 -12.42
N GLY A 26 7.08 -11.46 -11.19
CA GLY A 26 5.96 -12.34 -10.91
C GLY A 26 4.68 -11.92 -11.62
N LYS A 27 3.91 -12.90 -12.09
CA LYS A 27 2.64 -12.62 -12.76
C LYS A 27 1.58 -12.20 -11.73
N LYS A 28 1.06 -10.99 -11.89
CA LYS A 28 -0.09 -10.52 -11.14
C LYS A 28 -1.36 -11.26 -11.56
N THR A 29 -2.07 -11.84 -10.59
CA THR A 29 -3.39 -12.43 -10.81
C THR A 29 -4.36 -11.80 -9.80
N ASN A 30 -5.06 -10.74 -10.24
CA ASN A 30 -6.02 -10.06 -9.39
C ASN A 30 -7.28 -10.94 -9.24
N PRO A 31 -7.67 -11.34 -8.01
CA PRO A 31 -8.85 -12.18 -7.79
C PRO A 31 -10.16 -11.40 -7.93
N PHE A 32 -10.11 -10.07 -7.97
CA PHE A 32 -11.29 -9.20 -8.08
C PHE A 32 -11.54 -8.85 -9.55
N ASN A 33 -12.50 -9.51 -10.18
CA ASN A 33 -12.73 -9.43 -11.64
C ASN A 33 -13.65 -8.28 -12.07
N ASP A 34 -14.45 -7.72 -11.15
CA ASP A 34 -15.30 -6.57 -11.47
C ASP A 34 -14.42 -5.34 -11.77
N SER A 35 -14.56 -4.81 -13.00
CA SER A 35 -13.72 -3.71 -13.47
C SER A 35 -13.94 -2.39 -12.75
N SER A 36 -15.09 -2.21 -12.11
CA SER A 36 -15.48 -1.00 -11.38
C SER A 36 -15.36 -1.12 -9.86
N SER A 37 -14.90 -2.27 -9.34
CA SER A 37 -14.85 -2.49 -7.91
C SER A 37 -13.65 -1.80 -7.26
N LEU A 38 -13.88 -1.24 -6.08
CA LEU A 38 -12.82 -0.66 -5.25
C LEU A 38 -11.73 -1.68 -4.94
N GLU A 39 -12.11 -2.92 -4.69
CA GLU A 39 -11.20 -4.03 -4.38
C GLU A 39 -10.19 -4.27 -5.50
N LYS A 40 -10.64 -4.20 -6.76
CA LYS A 40 -9.75 -4.39 -7.92
C LYS A 40 -8.70 -3.30 -8.01
N ILE A 41 -9.10 -2.03 -7.84
CA ILE A 41 -8.19 -0.87 -7.88
C ILE A 41 -7.17 -0.99 -6.74
N ILE A 42 -7.64 -1.24 -5.51
CA ILE A 42 -6.80 -1.36 -4.32
C ILE A 42 -5.81 -2.52 -4.45
N TYR A 43 -6.24 -3.67 -4.96
CA TYR A 43 -5.34 -4.82 -5.19
C TYR A 43 -4.24 -4.47 -6.17
N ASN A 44 -4.59 -3.86 -7.32
CA ASN A 44 -3.62 -3.45 -8.33
C ASN A 44 -2.60 -2.47 -7.76
N LYS A 45 -3.09 -1.49 -7.02
CA LYS A 45 -2.26 -0.47 -6.36
C LYS A 45 -1.28 -1.11 -5.38
N CYS A 46 -1.76 -1.99 -4.50
CA CYS A 46 -0.90 -2.66 -3.51
C CYS A 46 0.13 -3.61 -4.16
N TRP A 47 -0.24 -4.27 -5.26
CA TRP A 47 0.71 -5.08 -6.03
C TRP A 47 1.86 -4.23 -6.59
N ILE A 48 1.56 -3.06 -7.18
CA ILE A 48 2.58 -2.13 -7.68
C ILE A 48 3.49 -1.68 -6.55
N ASP A 49 2.93 -1.31 -5.39
CA ASP A 49 3.71 -0.92 -4.21
C ASP A 49 4.65 -2.03 -3.75
N THR A 50 4.15 -3.27 -3.75
CA THR A 50 4.94 -4.43 -3.31
C THR A 50 6.09 -4.71 -4.27
N VAL A 51 5.84 -4.69 -5.59
CA VAL A 51 6.88 -4.82 -6.61
C VAL A 51 7.93 -3.72 -6.44
N GLN A 52 7.50 -2.48 -6.27
CA GLN A 52 8.42 -1.35 -6.11
C GLN A 52 9.25 -1.46 -4.82
N TRP A 53 8.67 -1.91 -3.71
CA TRP A 53 9.40 -2.17 -2.48
C TRP A 53 10.62 -3.10 -2.73
N HIS A 54 10.39 -4.20 -3.42
CA HIS A 54 11.45 -5.15 -3.73
C HIS A 54 12.45 -4.65 -4.79
N LEU A 55 12.02 -3.83 -5.76
CA LEU A 55 12.95 -3.13 -6.67
C LEU A 55 13.89 -2.19 -5.90
N GLU A 56 13.36 -1.48 -4.89
CA GLU A 56 14.16 -0.63 -4.01
C GLU A 56 15.16 -1.44 -3.18
N ASP A 57 14.85 -2.65 -2.78
CA ASP A 57 15.80 -3.54 -2.10
C ASP A 57 16.88 -4.05 -3.07
N ILE A 58 16.53 -4.35 -4.31
CA ILE A 58 17.48 -4.79 -5.34
C ILE A 58 18.51 -3.69 -5.64
N ILE A 59 18.06 -2.44 -5.84
CA ILE A 59 18.98 -1.33 -6.21
C ILE A 59 19.94 -0.97 -5.09
N ARG A 60 19.61 -1.29 -3.83
CA ARG A 60 20.46 -1.02 -2.66
C ARG A 60 21.54 -2.06 -2.42
N LYS A 61 21.63 -3.12 -3.25
CA LYS A 61 22.69 -4.13 -3.12
C LYS A 61 24.06 -3.48 -3.32
N PRO A 62 25.02 -3.66 -2.37
CA PRO A 62 26.31 -2.95 -2.41
C PRO A 62 27.13 -3.20 -3.69
N ASN A 63 26.98 -4.38 -4.31
CA ASN A 63 27.75 -4.82 -5.45
C ASN A 63 26.89 -4.98 -6.71
N ILE A 64 25.83 -4.17 -6.86
CA ILE A 64 25.01 -4.18 -8.08
C ILE A 64 25.80 -3.62 -9.25
N GLU A 65 25.74 -4.29 -10.39
CA GLU A 65 26.35 -3.81 -11.62
C GLU A 65 25.69 -2.50 -12.08
N PRO A 66 26.47 -1.46 -12.51
CA PRO A 66 25.90 -0.15 -12.86
C PRO A 66 24.83 -0.21 -13.95
N SER A 67 24.97 -1.10 -14.93
CA SER A 67 24.00 -1.30 -16.01
C SER A 67 22.70 -1.91 -15.50
N GLU A 68 22.75 -2.81 -14.53
CA GLU A 68 21.60 -3.39 -13.86
C GLU A 68 20.92 -2.34 -12.95
N ALA A 69 21.71 -1.61 -12.17
CA ALA A 69 21.19 -0.52 -11.32
C ALA A 69 20.41 0.50 -12.14
N LEU A 70 20.89 0.89 -13.32
CA LEU A 70 20.19 1.81 -14.21
C LEU A 70 18.87 1.23 -14.72
N LYS A 71 18.81 -0.06 -15.05
CA LYS A 71 17.56 -0.74 -15.47
C LYS A 71 16.55 -0.75 -14.32
N ILE A 72 17.00 -1.12 -13.12
CA ILE A 72 16.13 -1.13 -11.93
C ILE A 72 15.63 0.29 -11.60
N LYS A 73 16.52 1.30 -11.67
CA LYS A 73 16.11 2.69 -11.45
C LYS A 73 15.01 3.14 -12.42
N ARG A 74 15.14 2.82 -13.70
CA ARG A 74 14.10 3.15 -14.70
C ARG A 74 12.78 2.44 -14.42
N ARG A 75 12.82 1.19 -13.93
CA ARG A 75 11.61 0.47 -13.49
C ARG A 75 10.96 1.14 -12.28
N ILE A 76 11.75 1.58 -11.31
CA ILE A 76 11.26 2.32 -10.13
C ILE A 76 10.60 3.63 -10.59
N ASP A 77 11.21 4.36 -11.53
CA ASP A 77 10.65 5.62 -12.03
C ASP A 77 9.31 5.39 -12.76
N SER A 78 9.23 4.33 -13.59
CA SER A 78 7.96 3.93 -14.22
C SER A 78 6.92 3.51 -13.18
N SER A 79 7.32 2.73 -12.19
CA SER A 79 6.43 2.29 -11.11
C SER A 79 5.89 3.45 -10.26
N ASN A 80 6.67 4.52 -10.07
CA ASN A 80 6.20 5.73 -9.41
C ASN A 80 5.07 6.41 -10.20
N GLN A 81 5.16 6.41 -11.53
CA GLN A 81 4.07 6.90 -12.38
C GLN A 81 2.83 6.00 -12.25
N ASP A 82 3.00 4.68 -12.37
CA ASP A 82 1.91 3.72 -12.22
C ASP A 82 1.20 3.88 -10.85
N ARG A 83 1.96 4.17 -9.78
CA ARG A 83 1.40 4.45 -8.45
C ARG A 83 0.55 5.71 -8.43
N THR A 84 1.02 6.77 -9.08
CA THR A 84 0.27 8.03 -9.18
C THR A 84 -1.02 7.82 -9.96
N ASP A 85 -0.96 7.12 -11.09
CA ASP A 85 -2.12 6.79 -11.91
C ASP A 85 -3.17 5.99 -11.11
N MET A 86 -2.73 5.07 -10.24
CA MET A 86 -3.64 4.33 -9.36
C MET A 86 -4.28 5.20 -8.27
N VAL A 87 -3.60 6.23 -7.77
CA VAL A 87 -4.20 7.21 -6.84
C VAL A 87 -5.26 8.04 -7.56
N GLU A 88 -4.99 8.49 -8.78
CA GLU A 88 -5.96 9.20 -9.62
C GLU A 88 -7.19 8.32 -9.93
N GLU A 89 -6.99 7.02 -10.23
CA GLU A 89 -8.10 6.07 -10.43
C GLU A 89 -8.96 5.91 -9.17
N LEU A 90 -8.34 5.91 -7.98
CA LEU A 90 -9.06 5.90 -6.70
C LEU A 90 -9.82 7.20 -6.45
N ASP A 91 -9.23 8.35 -6.76
CA ASP A 91 -9.91 9.64 -6.66
C ASP A 91 -11.13 9.70 -7.60
N ASP A 92 -10.98 9.25 -8.84
CA ASP A 92 -12.06 9.12 -9.80
C ASP A 92 -13.18 8.20 -9.30
N TYR A 93 -12.83 7.07 -8.66
CA TYR A 93 -13.80 6.16 -8.06
C TYR A 93 -14.62 6.86 -6.96
N PHE A 94 -13.96 7.55 -6.04
CA PHE A 94 -14.66 8.26 -4.96
C PHE A 94 -15.46 9.43 -5.48
N PHE A 95 -14.93 10.20 -6.43
CA PHE A 95 -15.66 11.29 -7.06
C PHE A 95 -16.95 10.80 -7.71
N LYS A 96 -16.90 9.75 -8.53
CA LYS A 96 -18.08 9.16 -9.17
C LYS A 96 -19.08 8.61 -8.16
N LYS A 97 -18.60 8.02 -7.08
CA LYS A 97 -19.45 7.43 -6.04
C LYS A 97 -20.21 8.48 -5.23
N TYR A 98 -19.58 9.61 -4.94
CA TYR A 98 -20.13 10.64 -4.06
C TYR A 98 -20.55 11.92 -4.77
N SER A 99 -20.41 12.02 -6.11
CA SER A 99 -20.73 13.23 -6.88
C SER A 99 -22.19 13.68 -6.80
N SER A 100 -23.10 12.78 -6.44
CA SER A 100 -24.53 13.09 -6.26
C SER A 100 -24.90 13.45 -4.82
N GLU A 101 -23.98 13.29 -3.88
CA GLU A 101 -24.21 13.64 -2.48
C GLU A 101 -24.04 15.14 -2.27
N ASN A 102 -24.96 15.76 -1.52
CA ASN A 102 -24.76 17.15 -1.11
C ASN A 102 -23.77 17.18 0.05
N SER A 103 -22.69 17.92 -0.12
CA SER A 103 -21.74 18.13 1.00
C SER A 103 -22.47 18.71 2.19
N LYS A 104 -22.19 18.22 3.38
CA LYS A 104 -22.74 18.78 4.61
C LYS A 104 -22.27 20.23 4.77
N GLN A 105 -23.14 21.10 5.28
CA GLN A 105 -22.84 22.53 5.48
C GLN A 105 -21.60 22.79 6.37
N GLU A 106 -21.18 21.80 7.15
CA GLU A 106 -20.06 21.87 8.09
C GLU A 106 -18.86 20.99 7.66
N SER A 107 -18.79 20.60 6.38
CA SER A 107 -17.66 19.81 5.88
C SER A 107 -16.34 20.58 6.01
N ILE A 108 -15.31 19.90 6.55
CA ILE A 108 -13.98 20.49 6.74
C ILE A 108 -13.11 20.14 5.54
N LEU A 109 -12.46 21.16 4.96
CA LEU A 109 -11.47 20.94 3.89
C LEU A 109 -10.25 20.20 4.44
N ASN A 110 -9.97 19.04 3.89
CA ASN A 110 -8.77 18.27 4.19
C ASN A 110 -7.58 18.66 3.30
N THR A 111 -6.36 18.39 3.76
CA THR A 111 -5.12 18.66 3.00
C THR A 111 -4.86 17.63 1.90
N GLU A 112 -5.52 16.49 1.94
CA GLU A 112 -5.36 15.42 0.96
C GLU A 112 -6.67 14.63 0.78
N THR A 113 -6.78 13.96 -0.36
CA THR A 113 -7.95 13.15 -0.68
C THR A 113 -7.93 11.80 0.06
N PRO A 114 -9.06 11.09 0.18
CA PRO A 114 -9.09 9.72 0.70
C PRO A 114 -8.17 8.76 -0.07
N ALA A 115 -7.97 8.98 -1.37
CA ALA A 115 -7.07 8.15 -2.18
C ALA A 115 -5.61 8.24 -1.73
N TRP A 116 -5.12 9.44 -1.41
CA TRP A 116 -3.78 9.62 -0.85
C TRP A 116 -3.61 8.98 0.54
N ALA A 117 -4.63 9.03 1.36
CA ALA A 117 -4.62 8.34 2.65
C ALA A 117 -4.60 6.80 2.48
N ILE A 118 -5.31 6.27 1.47
CA ILE A 118 -5.28 4.85 1.09
C ILE A 118 -3.90 4.46 0.54
N ASP A 119 -3.24 5.31 -0.26
CA ASP A 119 -1.85 5.10 -0.70
C ASP A 119 -0.92 4.90 0.50
N ARG A 120 -0.99 5.77 1.48
CA ARG A 120 -0.20 5.63 2.72
C ARG A 120 -0.52 4.36 3.49
N LEU A 121 -1.79 3.96 3.53
CA LEU A 121 -2.22 2.74 4.23
C LEU A 121 -1.67 1.48 3.56
N SER A 122 -1.56 1.47 2.22
CA SER A 122 -0.93 0.40 1.45
C SER A 122 0.55 0.24 1.82
N ILE A 123 1.32 1.33 1.76
CA ILE A 123 2.74 1.33 2.13
C ILE A 123 2.94 0.95 3.60
N LEU A 124 2.06 1.41 4.50
CA LEU A 124 2.12 1.05 5.91
C LEU A 124 1.85 -0.44 6.13
N SER A 125 0.94 -1.03 5.34
CA SER A 125 0.67 -2.48 5.38
C SER A 125 1.88 -3.30 4.95
N LEU A 126 2.62 -2.87 3.92
CA LEU A 126 3.91 -3.47 3.53
C LEU A 126 4.97 -3.35 4.63
N LYS A 127 5.11 -2.17 5.23
CA LYS A 127 6.05 -1.97 6.34
C LYS A 127 5.75 -2.90 7.52
N ILE A 128 4.47 -3.10 7.83
CA ILE A 128 4.05 -4.01 8.89
C ILE A 128 4.40 -5.46 8.53
N PHE A 129 4.15 -5.87 7.29
CA PHE A 129 4.48 -7.22 6.82
C PHE A 129 5.98 -7.51 7.01
N HIS A 130 6.86 -6.69 6.44
CA HIS A 130 8.30 -6.90 6.54
C HIS A 130 8.85 -6.68 7.96
N MET A 131 8.27 -5.76 8.74
CA MET A 131 8.68 -5.59 10.14
C MET A 131 8.31 -6.80 10.99
N LYS A 132 7.19 -7.48 10.67
CA LYS A 132 6.80 -8.73 11.32
C LYS A 132 7.77 -9.85 10.97
N GLU A 133 8.15 -10.01 9.70
CA GLU A 133 9.17 -10.98 9.28
C GLU A 133 10.48 -10.77 10.06
N GLU A 134 10.95 -9.52 10.20
CA GLU A 134 12.16 -9.20 10.94
C GLU A 134 12.04 -9.46 12.46
N ALA A 135 10.88 -9.20 13.04
CA ALA A 135 10.62 -9.49 14.46
C ALA A 135 10.57 -11.00 14.77
N GLU A 136 10.15 -11.81 13.79
CA GLU A 136 9.99 -13.26 13.89
C GLU A 136 11.21 -14.03 13.32
N ARG A 137 12.17 -13.37 12.69
CA ARG A 137 13.31 -14.01 12.03
C ARG A 137 14.24 -14.73 13.00
N ASP A 138 14.24 -16.05 12.98
CA ASP A 138 15.00 -16.91 13.92
C ASP A 138 16.51 -16.72 13.83
N THR A 139 17.03 -16.34 12.66
CA THR A 139 18.47 -16.09 12.44
C THR A 139 18.94 -14.74 12.96
N ALA A 140 18.04 -13.86 13.38
CA ALA A 140 18.38 -12.54 13.92
C ALA A 140 18.67 -12.61 15.44
N SER A 141 19.49 -11.67 15.92
CA SER A 141 19.77 -11.57 17.35
C SER A 141 18.50 -11.22 18.15
N ILE A 142 18.46 -11.64 19.41
CA ILE A 142 17.35 -11.32 20.33
C ILE A 142 17.11 -9.81 20.42
N ASP A 143 18.18 -9.02 20.49
CA ASP A 143 18.10 -7.55 20.57
C ASP A 143 17.50 -6.94 19.29
N HIS A 144 17.86 -7.47 18.12
CA HIS A 144 17.27 -7.04 16.85
C HIS A 144 15.78 -7.33 16.83
N ARG A 145 15.38 -8.57 17.12
CA ARG A 145 13.97 -8.98 17.14
C ARG A 145 13.14 -8.15 18.12
N LYS A 146 13.68 -7.87 19.31
CA LYS A 146 13.03 -7.01 20.31
C LYS A 146 12.82 -5.58 19.80
N LYS A 147 13.82 -4.98 19.14
CA LYS A 147 13.70 -3.66 18.51
C LYS A 147 12.65 -3.66 17.39
N CYS A 148 12.61 -4.70 16.57
CA CYS A 148 11.61 -4.85 15.52
C CYS A 148 10.21 -5.04 16.08
N SER A 149 10.02 -5.78 17.16
CA SER A 149 8.73 -5.96 17.83
C SER A 149 8.18 -4.63 18.39
N ILE A 150 9.05 -3.78 18.96
CA ILE A 150 8.64 -2.43 19.42
C ILE A 150 8.21 -1.56 18.24
N LYS A 151 8.97 -1.57 17.13
CA LYS A 151 8.59 -0.84 15.92
C LYS A 151 7.29 -1.36 15.33
N LEU A 152 7.09 -2.68 15.32
CA LEU A 152 5.87 -3.30 14.83
C LEU A 152 4.63 -2.82 15.60
N SER A 153 4.70 -2.74 16.93
CA SER A 153 3.57 -2.23 17.72
C SER A 153 3.21 -0.78 17.38
N ILE A 154 4.22 0.08 17.15
CA ILE A 154 4.00 1.47 16.72
C ILE A 154 3.35 1.52 15.33
N LEU A 155 3.82 0.71 14.38
CA LEU A 155 3.24 0.65 13.02
C LEU A 155 1.80 0.15 13.04
N MET A 156 1.46 -0.79 13.93
CA MET A 156 0.09 -1.29 14.10
C MET A 156 -0.83 -0.19 14.66
N GLU A 157 -0.37 0.62 15.61
CA GLU A 157 -1.11 1.78 16.11
C GLU A 157 -1.31 2.83 15.01
N GLN A 158 -0.27 3.16 14.24
CA GLN A 158 -0.36 4.07 13.10
C GLN A 158 -1.39 3.56 12.07
N LYS A 159 -1.42 2.24 11.80
CA LYS A 159 -2.39 1.63 10.89
C LYS A 159 -3.82 1.80 11.41
N SER A 160 -4.05 1.60 12.70
CA SER A 160 -5.36 1.81 13.32
C SER A 160 -5.82 3.26 13.17
N ASN A 161 -4.94 4.22 13.50
CA ASN A 161 -5.24 5.65 13.42
C ASN A 161 -5.52 6.10 11.99
N LEU A 162 -4.69 5.67 11.02
CA LEU A 162 -4.89 6.00 9.60
C LEU A 162 -6.18 5.38 9.04
N SER A 163 -6.49 4.14 9.43
CA SER A 163 -7.74 3.48 9.03
C SER A 163 -8.96 4.27 9.53
N MET A 164 -8.94 4.71 10.79
CA MET A 164 -10.00 5.52 11.35
C MET A 164 -10.12 6.89 10.64
N ALA A 165 -8.99 7.54 10.33
CA ALA A 165 -8.99 8.81 9.61
C ALA A 165 -9.60 8.70 8.21
N ILE A 166 -9.30 7.60 7.47
CA ILE A 166 -9.90 7.32 6.17
C ILE A 166 -11.42 7.18 6.29
N ASP A 167 -11.88 6.39 7.27
CA ASP A 167 -13.31 6.17 7.42
C ASP A 167 -14.05 7.45 7.82
N LEU A 168 -13.47 8.27 8.70
CA LEU A 168 -14.02 9.57 9.09
C LEU A 168 -14.08 10.53 7.90
N SER A 169 -13.02 10.62 7.08
CA SER A 169 -13.01 11.53 5.93
C SER A 169 -14.09 11.21 4.89
N LEU A 170 -14.61 9.98 4.89
CA LEU A 170 -15.67 9.52 3.98
C LEU A 170 -17.07 9.59 4.60
N ILE A 171 -17.19 9.83 5.89
CA ILE A 171 -18.49 10.04 6.57
C ILE A 171 -18.94 11.48 6.42
N ASP A 172 -18.02 12.41 6.28
CA ASP A 172 -18.29 13.86 6.19
C ASP A 172 -18.54 14.34 4.75
N ILE A 173 -18.53 13.43 3.78
CA ILE A 173 -19.00 13.66 2.41
C ILE A 173 -20.53 13.47 2.35
#